data_668bff171a2d1f695a917992ff209a94
#
_entry.id   668bff171a2d1f695a917992ff209a94
#
_cell.length_a   1.000
_cell.length_b   1.000
_cell.length_c   1.000
_cell.angle_alpha   90.00
_cell.angle_beta   90.00
_cell.angle_gamma   90.00
#
_symmetry.space_group_name_H-M   'P 1'
#
loop_
_entity.id
_entity.type
_entity.pdbx_description
1 polymer ?
#
loop_
_entity_poly.entity_id
_entity_poly.type
_entity_poly.pdbx_seq_one_letter_code
_entity_poly.pdbx_strand_id
1 'polypeptide(L)'
;MDTEGKALATTINNVEEYEEAVMGFVDSPADSQVLQGYQFFKVFDEHQLEYVILAKGDSDDVYMVGKLAAFQIQNLLVAYKERYDKDNFIKNLLLDNLLLVDIYNRAKKLHIDTTARRLVFLIETKNEKDTGALEIVKGLFASKTKDFITQVDEKNIILVKEVKPNETYDDMDKTAKVILDMLNTEAMTSVHVSYGTMVNEIKDVSRSYKEAKMALDVGKIFYSDRNVVAYSLSLIHISEPTRPISI
;
A
#
# COMPACT_ATOMS: atom_id res chain seq x y z
N MET A 1 -2.19 8.54 -24.90
CA MET A 1 -3.50 9.21 -25.00
C MET A 1 -4.54 8.30 -24.40
N ASP A 2 -5.64 8.85 -23.87
CA ASP A 2 -6.78 8.02 -23.48
C ASP A 2 -7.61 7.60 -24.71
N THR A 3 -8.70 6.88 -24.50
CA THR A 3 -9.58 6.38 -25.56
C THR A 3 -10.45 7.47 -26.22
N GLU A 4 -10.51 8.67 -25.61
CA GLU A 4 -11.19 9.84 -26.15
C GLU A 4 -10.23 10.75 -26.98
N GLY A 5 -8.97 10.34 -27.12
CA GLY A 5 -7.95 11.07 -27.85
C GLY A 5 -7.23 12.15 -27.06
N LYS A 6 -7.51 12.30 -25.76
CA LYS A 6 -6.86 13.30 -24.93
C LYS A 6 -5.44 12.89 -24.57
N ALA A 7 -4.47 13.76 -24.77
CA ALA A 7 -3.08 13.53 -24.40
C ALA A 7 -2.90 13.52 -22.87
N LEU A 8 -2.37 12.42 -22.33
CA LEU A 8 -2.01 12.28 -20.92
C LEU A 8 -0.54 12.66 -20.65
N ALA A 9 0.33 12.29 -21.57
CA ALA A 9 1.74 12.66 -21.57
C ALA A 9 2.23 12.71 -23.02
N THR A 10 3.10 13.65 -23.34
CA THR A 10 3.61 13.81 -24.70
C THR A 10 5.02 14.38 -24.71
N THR A 11 5.81 13.93 -25.69
CA THR A 11 7.06 14.56 -26.12
C THR A 11 6.94 15.15 -27.54
N ILE A 12 5.74 15.06 -28.14
CA ILE A 12 5.41 15.50 -29.50
C ILE A 12 4.71 16.85 -29.40
N ASN A 13 5.07 17.80 -30.25
CA ASN A 13 4.35 19.06 -30.39
C ASN A 13 3.04 18.83 -31.19
N ASN A 14 2.01 19.64 -30.93
CA ASN A 14 0.74 19.63 -31.63
C ASN A 14 0.01 18.27 -31.58
N VAL A 15 0.01 17.64 -30.43
CA VAL A 15 -0.59 16.31 -30.25
C VAL A 15 -2.12 16.29 -30.50
N GLU A 16 -2.77 17.43 -30.36
CA GLU A 16 -4.21 17.64 -30.61
C GLU A 16 -4.63 17.33 -32.05
N GLU A 17 -3.72 17.45 -33.02
CA GLU A 17 -3.98 17.11 -34.41
C GLU A 17 -4.25 15.61 -34.65
N TYR A 18 -3.92 14.76 -33.64
CA TYR A 18 -4.07 13.29 -33.74
C TYR A 18 -5.29 12.74 -32.99
N GLU A 19 -6.11 13.57 -32.35
CA GLU A 19 -7.29 13.12 -31.59
C GLU A 19 -8.26 12.32 -32.43
N GLU A 20 -8.64 12.82 -33.62
CA GLU A 20 -9.52 12.10 -34.54
C GLU A 20 -8.91 10.78 -35.03
N ALA A 21 -7.61 10.77 -35.31
CA ALA A 21 -6.90 9.56 -35.72
C ALA A 21 -6.87 8.50 -34.62
N VAL A 22 -6.71 8.94 -33.34
CA VAL A 22 -6.77 8.05 -32.18
C VAL A 22 -8.16 7.46 -32.02
N MET A 23 -9.22 8.28 -32.07
CA MET A 23 -10.60 7.79 -31.99
C MET A 23 -10.91 6.78 -33.08
N GLY A 24 -10.52 7.05 -34.34
CA GLY A 24 -10.67 6.10 -35.44
C GLY A 24 -9.89 4.80 -35.25
N PHE A 25 -8.69 4.87 -34.63
CA PHE A 25 -7.90 3.69 -34.33
C PHE A 25 -8.48 2.89 -33.15
N VAL A 26 -9.07 3.54 -32.14
CA VAL A 26 -9.75 2.88 -31.01
C VAL A 26 -10.81 1.90 -31.52
N ASP A 27 -11.61 2.30 -32.47
CA ASP A 27 -12.69 1.48 -33.06
C ASP A 27 -12.17 0.40 -34.05
N SER A 28 -10.92 0.47 -34.46
CA SER A 28 -10.34 -0.49 -35.41
C SER A 28 -10.08 -1.84 -34.72
N PRO A 29 -10.15 -2.98 -35.45
CA PRO A 29 -9.81 -4.29 -34.88
C PRO A 29 -8.30 -4.51 -34.73
N ALA A 30 -7.44 -3.61 -35.22
CA ALA A 30 -6.00 -3.75 -35.19
C ALA A 30 -5.42 -3.35 -33.82
N ASP A 31 -4.45 -4.11 -33.32
CA ASP A 31 -3.71 -3.78 -32.09
C ASP A 31 -2.63 -2.72 -32.32
N SER A 32 -2.18 -2.58 -33.57
CA SER A 32 -1.25 -1.54 -33.99
C SER A 32 -1.52 -1.13 -35.42
N GLN A 33 -1.26 0.13 -35.75
CA GLN A 33 -1.48 0.69 -37.11
C GLN A 33 -0.52 1.86 -37.35
N VAL A 34 -0.13 2.03 -38.63
CA VAL A 34 0.62 3.21 -39.07
C VAL A 34 -0.36 4.19 -39.71
N LEU A 35 -0.42 5.41 -39.19
CA LEU A 35 -1.25 6.50 -39.70
C LEU A 35 -0.45 7.79 -39.72
N GLN A 36 -0.41 8.49 -40.83
CA GLN A 36 0.20 9.82 -41.01
C GLN A 36 1.68 9.91 -40.50
N GLY A 37 2.46 8.85 -40.71
CA GLY A 37 3.86 8.79 -40.26
C GLY A 37 4.07 8.55 -38.78
N TYR A 38 3.03 8.11 -38.06
CA TYR A 38 3.06 7.67 -36.70
C TYR A 38 2.60 6.23 -36.57
N GLN A 39 3.15 5.52 -35.63
CA GLN A 39 2.71 4.18 -35.23
C GLN A 39 1.86 4.28 -33.98
N PHE A 40 0.69 3.68 -34.03
CA PHE A 40 -0.30 3.62 -32.96
C PHE A 40 -0.30 2.24 -32.35
N PHE A 41 -0.36 2.14 -31.03
CA PHE A 41 -0.40 0.87 -30.29
C PHE A 41 -1.47 0.93 -29.21
N LYS A 42 -2.32 -0.10 -29.16
CA LYS A 42 -3.32 -0.26 -28.11
C LYS A 42 -2.68 -0.83 -26.84
N VAL A 43 -3.10 -0.30 -25.71
CA VAL A 43 -2.75 -0.78 -24.38
C VAL A 43 -4.02 -1.21 -23.67
N PHE A 44 -4.11 -2.49 -23.33
CA PHE A 44 -5.27 -3.07 -22.69
C PHE A 44 -5.01 -3.31 -21.18
N ASP A 45 -6.06 -3.10 -20.37
CA ASP A 45 -6.17 -3.66 -19.03
C ASP A 45 -7.13 -4.86 -19.08
N GLU A 46 -6.62 -6.07 -18.96
CA GLU A 46 -7.35 -7.31 -19.23
C GLU A 46 -7.93 -7.32 -20.67
N HIS A 47 -9.21 -6.99 -20.81
CA HIS A 47 -9.93 -6.96 -22.11
C HIS A 47 -10.43 -5.56 -22.48
N GLN A 48 -10.19 -4.56 -21.64
CA GLN A 48 -10.62 -3.20 -21.87
C GLN A 48 -9.46 -2.36 -22.42
N LEU A 49 -9.70 -1.65 -23.52
CA LEU A 49 -8.74 -0.69 -24.05
C LEU A 49 -8.69 0.53 -23.13
N GLU A 50 -7.51 0.81 -22.57
CA GLU A 50 -7.31 1.92 -21.65
C GLU A 50 -6.54 3.08 -22.27
N TYR A 51 -5.49 2.78 -23.04
CA TYR A 51 -4.64 3.81 -23.63
C TYR A 51 -4.23 3.49 -25.05
N VAL A 52 -3.85 4.55 -25.78
CA VAL A 52 -3.19 4.48 -27.07
C VAL A 52 -1.84 5.18 -26.99
N ILE A 53 -0.79 4.49 -27.43
CA ILE A 53 0.55 5.06 -27.56
C ILE A 53 0.77 5.47 -29.01
N LEU A 54 1.29 6.67 -29.20
CA LEU A 54 1.75 7.17 -30.49
C LEU A 54 3.27 7.26 -30.48
N ALA A 55 3.90 6.65 -31.47
CA ALA A 55 5.34 6.75 -31.71
C ALA A 55 5.58 7.37 -33.09
N LYS A 56 6.42 8.42 -33.14
CA LYS A 56 6.73 9.12 -34.39
C LYS A 56 7.69 8.31 -35.24
N GLY A 57 7.31 8.01 -36.48
CA GLY A 57 8.09 7.28 -37.45
C GLY A 57 7.39 6.00 -37.92
N ASP A 58 7.84 5.48 -39.03
CA ASP A 58 7.28 4.31 -39.72
C ASP A 58 8.29 3.15 -39.87
N SER A 59 9.49 3.29 -39.31
CA SER A 59 10.53 2.26 -39.35
C SER A 59 10.23 1.08 -38.44
N ASP A 60 10.83 -0.08 -38.74
CA ASP A 60 10.73 -1.27 -37.92
C ASP A 60 11.25 -1.06 -36.49
N ASP A 61 12.28 -0.22 -36.29
CA ASP A 61 12.80 0.12 -34.98
C ASP A 61 11.77 0.87 -34.14
N VAL A 62 11.05 1.84 -34.73
CA VAL A 62 9.97 2.58 -34.05
C VAL A 62 8.84 1.62 -33.68
N TYR A 63 8.50 0.69 -34.58
CA TYR A 63 7.51 -0.34 -34.30
C TYR A 63 7.92 -1.20 -33.09
N MET A 64 9.15 -1.69 -33.08
CA MET A 64 9.62 -2.55 -31.99
C MET A 64 9.64 -1.82 -30.65
N VAL A 65 10.14 -0.58 -30.63
CA VAL A 65 10.17 0.25 -29.40
C VAL A 65 8.76 0.59 -28.94
N GLY A 66 7.86 0.99 -29.84
CA GLY A 66 6.47 1.32 -29.50
C GLY A 66 5.70 0.11 -28.96
N LYS A 67 5.89 -1.06 -29.58
CA LYS A 67 5.30 -2.32 -29.10
C LYS A 67 5.83 -2.74 -27.73
N LEU A 68 7.14 -2.59 -27.51
CA LEU A 68 7.75 -2.85 -26.21
C LEU A 68 7.19 -1.90 -25.14
N ALA A 69 7.06 -0.60 -25.45
CA ALA A 69 6.48 0.39 -24.55
C ALA A 69 5.03 0.04 -24.20
N ALA A 70 4.20 -0.34 -25.19
CA ALA A 70 2.82 -0.77 -24.96
C ALA A 70 2.75 -1.96 -24.02
N PHE A 71 3.57 -2.98 -24.26
CA PHE A 71 3.65 -4.17 -23.40
C PHE A 71 4.11 -3.83 -21.97
N GLN A 72 5.11 -2.96 -21.82
CA GLN A 72 5.58 -2.54 -20.49
C GLN A 72 4.53 -1.75 -19.73
N ILE A 73 3.82 -0.84 -20.38
CA ILE A 73 2.72 -0.10 -19.73
C ILE A 73 1.60 -1.05 -19.33
N GLN A 74 1.23 -2.01 -20.18
CA GLN A 74 0.23 -3.03 -19.83
C GLN A 74 0.64 -3.83 -18.58
N ASN A 75 1.89 -4.29 -18.50
CA ASN A 75 2.41 -4.99 -17.31
C ASN A 75 2.39 -4.09 -16.06
N LEU A 76 2.72 -2.80 -16.21
CA LEU A 76 2.65 -1.85 -15.10
C LEU A 76 1.22 -1.62 -14.63
N LEU A 77 0.24 -1.55 -15.51
CA LEU A 77 -1.18 -1.43 -15.16
C LEU A 77 -1.65 -2.62 -14.32
N VAL A 78 -1.33 -3.85 -14.77
CA VAL A 78 -1.67 -5.07 -14.02
C VAL A 78 -1.03 -5.06 -12.63
N ALA A 79 0.26 -4.75 -12.53
CA ALA A 79 0.98 -4.70 -11.26
C ALA A 79 0.43 -3.61 -10.33
N TYR A 80 0.07 -2.44 -10.87
CA TYR A 80 -0.51 -1.34 -10.10
C TYR A 80 -1.89 -1.70 -9.55
N LYS A 81 -2.74 -2.31 -10.39
CA LYS A 81 -4.08 -2.78 -10.01
C LYS A 81 -3.99 -3.83 -8.90
N GLU A 82 -3.11 -4.81 -9.04
CA GLU A 82 -2.90 -5.84 -8.02
C GLU A 82 -2.47 -5.22 -6.68
N ARG A 83 -1.55 -4.25 -6.71
CA ARG A 83 -1.11 -3.53 -5.52
C ARG A 83 -2.24 -2.72 -4.89
N TYR A 84 -3.04 -2.03 -5.70
CA TYR A 84 -4.20 -1.27 -5.24
C TYR A 84 -5.26 -2.17 -4.60
N ASP A 85 -5.55 -3.31 -5.21
CA ASP A 85 -6.51 -4.29 -4.70
C ASP A 85 -6.05 -4.89 -3.37
N LYS A 86 -4.75 -5.17 -3.20
CA LYS A 86 -4.17 -5.62 -1.93
C LYS A 86 -4.27 -4.55 -0.84
N ASP A 87 -3.93 -3.30 -1.15
CA ASP A 87 -4.02 -2.19 -0.20
C ASP A 87 -5.47 -1.95 0.24
N ASN A 88 -6.40 -1.93 -0.71
CA ASN A 88 -7.83 -1.77 -0.44
C ASN A 88 -8.40 -2.94 0.38
N PHE A 89 -7.99 -4.17 0.08
CA PHE A 89 -8.38 -5.35 0.87
C PHE A 89 -7.91 -5.21 2.31
N ILE A 90 -6.63 -4.87 2.54
CA ILE A 90 -6.07 -4.71 3.88
C ILE A 90 -6.74 -3.57 4.64
N LYS A 91 -7.01 -2.42 4.02
CA LYS A 91 -7.75 -1.31 4.65
C LYS A 91 -9.13 -1.75 5.13
N ASN A 92 -9.90 -2.41 4.27
CA ASN A 92 -11.22 -2.89 4.63
C ASN A 92 -11.18 -3.98 5.71
N LEU A 93 -10.17 -4.83 5.71
CA LEU A 93 -9.93 -5.84 6.74
C LEU A 93 -9.65 -5.19 8.11
N LEU A 94 -8.76 -4.20 8.17
CA LEU A 94 -8.40 -3.45 9.38
C LEU A 94 -9.63 -2.75 9.98
N LEU A 95 -10.48 -2.17 9.13
CA LEU A 95 -11.69 -1.44 9.52
C LEU A 95 -12.89 -2.35 9.83
N ASP A 96 -12.73 -3.67 9.72
CA ASP A 96 -13.80 -4.66 9.96
C ASP A 96 -15.00 -4.54 8.98
N ASN A 97 -14.73 -4.06 7.76
CA ASN A 97 -15.73 -3.80 6.73
C ASN A 97 -16.01 -5.00 5.82
N LEU A 98 -15.44 -6.18 6.13
CA LEU A 98 -15.55 -7.38 5.29
C LEU A 98 -16.30 -8.51 6.02
N LEU A 99 -17.14 -9.20 5.30
CA LEU A 99 -17.72 -10.45 5.78
C LEU A 99 -16.65 -11.57 5.78
N LEU A 100 -16.79 -12.52 6.69
CA LEU A 100 -15.83 -13.62 6.83
C LEU A 100 -15.56 -14.37 5.51
N VAL A 101 -16.62 -14.63 4.75
CA VAL A 101 -16.52 -15.31 3.44
C VAL A 101 -15.70 -14.46 2.44
N ASP A 102 -15.92 -13.15 2.45
CA ASP A 102 -15.21 -12.23 1.55
C ASP A 102 -13.73 -12.13 1.92
N ILE A 103 -13.40 -12.17 3.22
CA ILE A 103 -12.00 -12.17 3.68
C ILE A 103 -11.23 -13.32 3.05
N TYR A 104 -11.73 -14.53 3.15
CA TYR A 104 -11.03 -15.71 2.60
C TYR A 104 -11.01 -15.76 1.08
N ASN A 105 -12.12 -15.40 0.42
CA ASN A 105 -12.20 -15.38 -1.04
C ASN A 105 -11.24 -14.33 -1.65
N ARG A 106 -11.22 -13.11 -1.10
CA ARG A 106 -10.32 -12.04 -1.57
C ARG A 106 -8.87 -12.35 -1.25
N ALA A 107 -8.56 -12.85 -0.04
CA ALA A 107 -7.21 -13.26 0.31
C ALA A 107 -6.66 -14.32 -0.67
N LYS A 108 -7.49 -15.33 -1.03
CA LYS A 108 -7.13 -16.35 -2.02
C LYS A 108 -6.86 -15.74 -3.39
N LYS A 109 -7.74 -14.84 -3.87
CA LYS A 109 -7.58 -14.15 -5.17
C LYS A 109 -6.30 -13.32 -5.20
N LEU A 110 -5.96 -12.67 -4.09
CA LEU A 110 -4.79 -11.80 -3.97
C LEU A 110 -3.51 -12.55 -3.56
N HIS A 111 -3.54 -13.88 -3.51
CA HIS A 111 -2.42 -14.73 -3.10
C HIS A 111 -1.85 -14.39 -1.72
N ILE A 112 -2.74 -14.02 -0.78
CA ILE A 112 -2.38 -13.71 0.62
C ILE A 112 -2.58 -14.97 1.46
N ASP A 113 -1.54 -15.38 2.19
CA ASP A 113 -1.61 -16.51 3.12
C ASP A 113 -2.55 -16.17 4.27
N THR A 114 -3.60 -16.99 4.45
CA THR A 114 -4.64 -16.78 5.47
C THR A 114 -4.25 -17.30 6.85
N THR A 115 -3.21 -18.14 6.93
CA THR A 115 -2.76 -18.84 8.14
C THR A 115 -1.43 -18.31 8.68
N ALA A 116 -0.82 -17.35 7.98
CA ALA A 116 0.41 -16.73 8.45
C ALA A 116 0.17 -15.92 9.73
N ARG A 117 1.09 -16.07 10.69
CA ARG A 117 1.08 -15.25 11.91
C ARG A 117 1.33 -13.79 11.56
N ARG A 118 0.53 -12.88 12.11
CA ARG A 118 0.64 -11.45 11.87
C ARG A 118 0.51 -10.66 13.16
N LEU A 119 1.07 -9.46 13.13
CA LEU A 119 0.93 -8.45 14.19
C LEU A 119 0.78 -7.09 13.52
N VAL A 120 -0.04 -6.23 14.09
CA VAL A 120 -0.26 -4.88 13.57
C VAL A 120 0.49 -3.86 14.41
N PHE A 121 1.32 -3.06 13.76
CA PHE A 121 1.88 -1.83 14.30
C PHE A 121 1.05 -0.64 13.82
N LEU A 122 0.78 0.28 14.73
CA LEU A 122 0.18 1.57 14.46
C LEU A 122 1.21 2.65 14.78
N ILE A 123 1.52 3.46 13.78
CA ILE A 123 2.53 4.51 13.85
C ILE A 123 1.79 5.83 13.65
N GLU A 124 1.71 6.63 14.69
CA GLU A 124 1.08 7.94 14.62
C GLU A 124 2.13 9.03 14.43
N THR A 125 1.96 9.86 13.41
CA THR A 125 2.80 11.03 13.12
C THR A 125 2.13 12.30 13.64
N LYS A 126 2.91 13.28 14.08
CA LYS A 126 2.37 14.56 14.55
C LYS A 126 1.88 15.46 13.40
N ASN A 127 2.45 15.33 12.22
CA ASN A 127 2.16 16.19 11.07
C ASN A 127 1.16 15.51 10.12
N GLU A 128 0.10 16.22 9.75
CA GLU A 128 -1.02 15.76 8.90
C GLU A 128 -0.62 15.60 7.44
N LYS A 129 0.48 15.44 6.97
CA LYS A 129 0.90 15.20 5.57
C LYS A 129 2.37 14.78 5.47
N ASP A 130 2.81 13.94 6.39
CA ASP A 130 4.19 13.46 6.33
C ASP A 130 4.30 12.29 5.33
N THR A 131 4.29 12.63 4.03
CA THR A 131 4.53 11.66 2.96
C THR A 131 5.91 11.01 3.10
N GLY A 132 6.87 11.70 3.73
CA GLY A 132 8.21 11.19 4.00
C GLY A 132 8.19 10.01 4.98
N ALA A 133 7.40 10.10 6.05
CA ALA A 133 7.31 9.02 7.04
C ALA A 133 6.77 7.72 6.43
N LEU A 134 5.76 7.78 5.57
CA LEU A 134 5.23 6.62 4.88
C LEU A 134 6.28 5.98 3.96
N GLU A 135 7.01 6.78 3.20
CA GLU A 135 8.03 6.26 2.28
C GLU A 135 9.23 5.64 3.04
N ILE A 136 9.62 6.19 4.18
CA ILE A 136 10.63 5.60 5.06
C ILE A 136 10.17 4.24 5.58
N VAL A 137 8.94 4.13 6.11
CA VAL A 137 8.39 2.85 6.59
C VAL A 137 8.30 1.84 5.44
N LYS A 138 7.85 2.25 4.26
CA LYS A 138 7.87 1.38 3.07
C LYS A 138 9.29 0.94 2.72
N GLY A 139 10.27 1.83 2.75
CA GLY A 139 11.68 1.51 2.50
C GLY A 139 12.24 0.46 3.44
N LEU A 140 11.87 0.51 4.73
CA LEU A 140 12.30 -0.45 5.74
C LEU A 140 11.77 -1.88 5.51
N PHE A 141 10.54 -2.02 5.01
CA PHE A 141 9.85 -3.31 4.94
C PHE A 141 9.52 -3.80 3.52
N ALA A 142 9.57 -2.95 2.49
CA ALA A 142 9.02 -3.24 1.16
C ALA A 142 9.80 -4.25 0.32
N SER A 143 11.08 -4.53 0.59
CA SER A 143 11.91 -5.23 -0.40
C SER A 143 11.99 -6.75 -0.26
N LYS A 144 11.55 -7.35 0.86
CA LYS A 144 11.69 -8.81 1.10
C LYS A 144 10.59 -9.45 1.94
N THR A 145 9.55 -8.72 2.30
CA THR A 145 8.58 -9.18 3.29
C THR A 145 7.18 -9.30 2.69
N LYS A 146 6.39 -10.20 3.25
CA LYS A 146 4.96 -10.31 2.98
C LYS A 146 4.15 -9.34 3.87
N ASP A 147 4.79 -8.24 4.27
CA ASP A 147 4.22 -7.22 5.11
C ASP A 147 3.35 -6.27 4.27
N PHE A 148 2.30 -5.73 4.88
CA PHE A 148 1.46 -4.72 4.24
C PHE A 148 1.60 -3.40 4.98
N ILE A 149 1.82 -2.33 4.22
CA ILE A 149 1.95 -0.97 4.76
C ILE A 149 0.88 -0.12 4.09
N THR A 150 0.00 0.45 4.91
CA THR A 150 -1.12 1.26 4.46
C THR A 150 -1.37 2.44 5.39
N GLN A 151 -2.23 3.35 4.96
CA GLN A 151 -2.76 4.43 5.79
C GLN A 151 -4.29 4.39 5.75
N VAL A 152 -4.91 4.47 6.91
CA VAL A 152 -6.38 4.57 7.04
C VAL A 152 -6.81 6.03 7.15
N ASP A 153 -5.94 6.87 7.69
CA ASP A 153 -6.10 8.32 7.79
C ASP A 153 -4.76 9.06 7.58
N GLU A 154 -4.79 10.38 7.63
CA GLU A 154 -3.62 11.23 7.33
C GLU A 154 -2.49 11.14 8.38
N LYS A 155 -2.77 10.67 9.59
CA LYS A 155 -1.83 10.63 10.74
C LYS A 155 -1.29 9.25 11.04
N ASN A 156 -2.02 8.20 10.62
CA ASN A 156 -1.74 6.84 11.05
C ASN A 156 -1.21 5.97 9.91
N ILE A 157 0.05 5.59 10.02
CA ILE A 157 0.65 4.56 9.18
C ILE A 157 0.47 3.22 9.87
N ILE A 158 0.01 2.22 9.15
CA ILE A 158 -0.25 0.88 9.65
C ILE A 158 0.66 -0.10 8.95
N LEU A 159 1.43 -0.86 9.73
CA LEU A 159 2.22 -1.97 9.26
C LEU A 159 1.59 -3.28 9.76
N VAL A 160 1.09 -4.10 8.85
CA VAL A 160 0.67 -5.48 9.13
C VAL A 160 1.87 -6.38 8.83
N LYS A 161 2.60 -6.73 9.88
CA LYS A 161 3.83 -7.53 9.77
C LYS A 161 3.53 -9.02 9.80
N GLU A 162 4.10 -9.79 8.86
CA GLU A 162 4.16 -11.25 8.95
C GLU A 162 5.23 -11.65 9.98
N VAL A 163 4.84 -12.42 10.99
CA VAL A 163 5.70 -12.84 12.09
C VAL A 163 6.20 -14.26 11.83
N LYS A 164 7.51 -14.42 11.76
CA LYS A 164 8.14 -15.73 11.56
C LYS A 164 7.93 -16.65 12.79
N PRO A 165 7.98 -17.98 12.62
CA PRO A 165 7.74 -18.91 13.72
C PRO A 165 8.66 -18.74 14.93
N ASN A 166 9.89 -18.28 14.72
CA ASN A 166 10.90 -18.04 15.75
C ASN A 166 10.91 -16.62 16.33
N GLU A 167 10.11 -15.70 15.77
CA GLU A 167 10.02 -14.34 16.29
C GLU A 167 9.09 -14.27 17.51
N THR A 168 9.49 -13.47 18.48
CA THR A 168 8.82 -13.27 19.76
C THR A 168 8.33 -11.83 19.91
N TYR A 169 7.66 -11.51 21.01
CA TYR A 169 7.29 -10.12 21.34
C TYR A 169 8.51 -9.21 21.56
N ASP A 170 9.63 -9.75 22.05
CA ASP A 170 10.88 -8.98 22.17
C ASP A 170 11.41 -8.52 20.81
N ASP A 171 11.22 -9.33 19.76
CA ASP A 171 11.60 -8.95 18.40
C ASP A 171 10.64 -7.91 17.83
N MET A 172 9.36 -7.96 18.21
CA MET A 172 8.39 -6.93 17.85
C MET A 172 8.71 -5.59 18.53
N ASP A 173 9.12 -5.63 19.81
CA ASP A 173 9.56 -4.42 20.53
C ASP A 173 10.82 -3.80 19.89
N LYS A 174 11.80 -4.63 19.49
CA LYS A 174 12.96 -4.16 18.71
C LYS A 174 12.53 -3.54 17.38
N THR A 175 11.60 -4.17 16.68
CA THR A 175 11.05 -3.64 15.40
C THR A 175 10.39 -2.27 15.62
N ALA A 176 9.58 -2.12 16.67
CA ALA A 176 8.96 -0.84 17.02
C ALA A 176 10.01 0.26 17.29
N LYS A 177 11.08 -0.08 18.01
CA LYS A 177 12.20 0.85 18.30
C LYS A 177 12.94 1.25 17.01
N VAL A 178 13.20 0.30 16.10
CA VAL A 178 13.82 0.61 14.81
C VAL A 178 12.95 1.58 14.00
N ILE A 179 11.63 1.36 13.95
CA ILE A 179 10.69 2.28 13.28
C ILE A 179 10.78 3.67 13.91
N LEU A 180 10.73 3.75 15.24
CA LEU A 180 10.82 5.00 15.99
C LEU A 180 12.12 5.75 15.69
N ASP A 181 13.25 5.07 15.78
CA ASP A 181 14.59 5.66 15.59
C ASP A 181 14.77 6.18 14.16
N MET A 182 14.33 5.41 13.15
CA MET A 182 14.42 5.82 11.75
C MET A 182 13.55 7.04 11.46
N LEU A 183 12.31 7.05 11.94
CA LEU A 183 11.41 8.18 11.71
C LEU A 183 11.85 9.45 12.45
N ASN A 184 12.37 9.33 13.67
CA ASN A 184 12.92 10.46 14.40
C ASN A 184 14.17 11.03 13.71
N THR A 185 15.01 10.18 13.12
CA THR A 185 16.29 10.57 12.53
C THR A 185 16.13 11.09 11.10
N GLU A 186 15.40 10.37 10.26
CA GLU A 186 15.32 10.69 8.82
C GLU A 186 14.14 11.63 8.49
N ALA A 187 12.98 11.44 9.10
CA ALA A 187 11.82 12.31 8.90
C ALA A 187 11.82 13.53 9.82
N MET A 188 12.69 13.57 10.82
CA MET A 188 12.70 14.62 11.87
C MET A 188 11.31 14.82 12.50
N THR A 189 10.51 13.77 12.52
CA THR A 189 9.12 13.78 12.98
C THR A 189 9.01 12.95 14.26
N SER A 190 8.46 13.55 15.31
CA SER A 190 8.15 12.82 16.54
C SER A 190 6.94 11.92 16.30
N VAL A 191 7.12 10.63 16.54
CA VAL A 191 6.09 9.61 16.32
C VAL A 191 5.82 8.80 17.58
N HIS A 192 4.64 8.23 17.67
CA HIS A 192 4.29 7.21 18.63
C HIS A 192 4.05 5.90 17.90
N VAL A 193 4.63 4.83 18.40
CA VAL A 193 4.48 3.48 17.84
C VAL A 193 3.78 2.60 18.85
N SER A 194 2.69 1.97 18.45
CA SER A 194 2.04 0.95 19.28
C SER A 194 1.85 -0.33 18.48
N TYR A 195 1.64 -1.44 19.15
CA TYR A 195 1.35 -2.70 18.49
C TYR A 195 0.40 -3.58 19.29
N GLY A 196 -0.41 -4.36 18.55
CA GLY A 196 -1.38 -5.29 19.11
C GLY A 196 -0.79 -6.65 19.45
N THR A 197 -1.63 -7.66 19.61
CA THR A 197 -1.20 -9.04 19.81
C THR A 197 -0.97 -9.78 18.50
N MET A 198 -0.13 -10.82 18.54
CA MET A 198 0.07 -11.73 17.43
C MET A 198 -1.19 -12.54 17.18
N VAL A 199 -1.59 -12.62 15.91
CA VAL A 199 -2.76 -13.38 15.45
C VAL A 199 -2.32 -14.45 14.46
N ASN A 200 -3.04 -15.57 14.41
CA ASN A 200 -2.67 -16.73 13.58
C ASN A 200 -3.51 -16.86 12.31
N GLU A 201 -4.55 -16.05 12.17
CA GLU A 201 -5.42 -16.05 11.01
C GLU A 201 -5.66 -14.62 10.50
N ILE A 202 -5.82 -14.49 9.20
CA ILE A 202 -6.01 -13.18 8.57
C ILE A 202 -7.27 -12.46 9.07
N LYS A 203 -8.34 -13.18 9.37
CA LYS A 203 -9.59 -12.60 9.90
C LYS A 203 -9.39 -11.85 11.23
N ASP A 204 -8.37 -12.23 12.02
CA ASP A 204 -8.09 -11.65 13.32
C ASP A 204 -7.19 -10.42 13.27
N VAL A 205 -6.75 -10.00 12.07
CA VAL A 205 -5.87 -8.83 11.89
C VAL A 205 -6.56 -7.54 12.36
N SER A 206 -7.89 -7.42 12.14
CA SER A 206 -8.69 -6.28 12.66
C SER A 206 -8.65 -6.19 14.19
N ARG A 207 -8.61 -7.34 14.89
CA ARG A 207 -8.45 -7.37 16.36
C ARG A 207 -7.08 -6.81 16.77
N SER A 208 -5.99 -7.29 16.16
CA SER A 208 -4.65 -6.78 16.45
C SER A 208 -4.54 -5.27 16.20
N TYR A 209 -5.21 -4.75 15.16
CA TYR A 209 -5.28 -3.31 14.89
C TYR A 209 -6.03 -2.54 15.98
N LYS A 210 -7.21 -3.02 16.41
CA LYS A 210 -7.99 -2.41 17.50
C LYS A 210 -7.20 -2.37 18.81
N GLU A 211 -6.47 -3.44 19.10
CA GLU A 211 -5.58 -3.55 20.26
C GLU A 211 -4.41 -2.54 20.17
N ALA A 212 -3.77 -2.42 19.00
CA ALA A 212 -2.73 -1.42 18.78
C ALA A 212 -3.26 0.01 18.99
N LYS A 213 -4.48 0.30 18.51
CA LYS A 213 -5.14 1.59 18.70
C LYS A 213 -5.42 1.88 20.18
N MET A 214 -5.96 0.90 20.91
CA MET A 214 -6.17 1.04 22.36
C MET A 214 -4.85 1.26 23.10
N ALA A 215 -3.78 0.53 22.74
CA ALA A 215 -2.46 0.71 23.33
C ALA A 215 -1.91 2.12 23.10
N LEU A 216 -2.12 2.68 21.89
CA LEU A 216 -1.73 4.05 21.56
C LEU A 216 -2.48 5.07 22.42
N ASP A 217 -3.80 4.94 22.53
CA ASP A 217 -4.65 5.86 23.28
C ASP A 217 -4.29 5.81 24.79
N VAL A 218 -4.12 4.62 25.35
CA VAL A 218 -3.68 4.43 26.75
C VAL A 218 -2.27 4.97 26.94
N GLY A 219 -1.36 4.71 26.01
CA GLY A 219 0.01 5.20 26.05
C GLY A 219 0.10 6.72 26.16
N LYS A 220 -0.70 7.45 25.41
CA LYS A 220 -0.76 8.93 25.44
C LYS A 220 -1.22 9.47 26.79
N ILE A 221 -2.12 8.77 27.46
CA ILE A 221 -2.71 9.22 28.72
C ILE A 221 -1.78 8.90 29.90
N PHE A 222 -1.22 7.67 29.94
CA PHE A 222 -0.53 7.17 31.13
C PHE A 222 1.00 7.09 30.99
N TYR A 223 1.52 7.15 29.74
CA TYR A 223 2.94 6.96 29.43
C TYR A 223 3.45 8.03 28.46
N SER A 224 3.19 9.31 28.78
CA SER A 224 3.62 10.45 27.94
C SER A 224 5.12 10.44 27.59
N ASP A 225 5.94 9.78 28.41
CA ASP A 225 7.39 9.68 28.22
C ASP A 225 7.81 8.48 27.34
N ARG A 226 6.85 7.62 26.97
CA ARG A 226 7.13 6.44 26.15
C ARG A 226 6.57 6.61 24.74
N ASN A 227 7.44 6.53 23.77
CA ASN A 227 7.06 6.59 22.36
C ASN A 227 6.72 5.22 21.75
N VAL A 228 6.95 4.11 22.49
CA VAL A 228 6.60 2.73 22.10
C VAL A 228 5.73 2.11 23.16
N VAL A 229 4.55 1.60 22.76
CA VAL A 229 3.57 0.97 23.68
C VAL A 229 3.04 -0.34 23.10
N ALA A 230 3.23 -1.44 23.82
CA ALA A 230 2.62 -2.74 23.48
C ALA A 230 1.25 -2.88 24.15
N TYR A 231 0.28 -3.48 23.45
CA TYR A 231 -1.04 -3.74 24.04
C TYR A 231 -0.97 -4.64 25.28
N SER A 232 -0.11 -5.66 25.27
CA SER A 232 0.09 -6.56 26.41
C SER A 232 0.59 -5.85 27.67
N LEU A 233 1.40 -4.79 27.53
CA LEU A 233 1.88 -3.98 28.64
C LEU A 233 0.79 -3.06 29.19
N SER A 234 -0.11 -2.56 28.34
CA SER A 234 -1.21 -1.69 28.77
C SER A 234 -2.22 -2.40 29.67
N LEU A 235 -2.45 -3.71 29.46
CA LEU A 235 -3.37 -4.52 30.26
C LEU A 235 -2.85 -4.81 31.68
N ILE A 236 -1.54 -4.98 31.85
CA ILE A 236 -0.93 -5.33 33.17
C ILE A 236 -1.16 -4.18 34.17
N HIS A 237 -1.13 -2.94 33.72
CA HIS A 237 -1.28 -1.77 34.58
C HIS A 237 -2.72 -1.37 34.87
N ILE A 238 -3.67 -1.76 34.02
CA ILE A 238 -5.11 -1.55 34.27
C ILE A 238 -5.61 -2.54 35.34
N SER A 239 -4.97 -3.69 35.49
CA SER A 239 -5.35 -4.74 36.41
C SER A 239 -4.63 -4.68 37.80
N GLU A 240 -3.63 -3.81 37.98
CA GLU A 240 -3.08 -3.55 39.31
C GLU A 240 -4.04 -2.69 40.13
N PRO A 241 -4.70 -3.25 41.17
CA PRO A 241 -5.50 -2.43 42.07
C PRO A 241 -4.56 -1.41 42.73
N THR A 242 -4.91 -0.14 42.61
CA THR A 242 -4.25 0.93 43.40
C THR A 242 -4.09 0.48 44.82
N ARG A 243 -2.87 0.18 45.24
CA ARG A 243 -2.58 -0.06 46.67
C ARG A 243 -3.02 1.19 47.43
N PRO A 244 -3.91 1.06 48.42
CA PRO A 244 -4.24 2.19 49.26
C PRO A 244 -2.96 2.66 49.93
N ILE A 245 -2.64 3.95 49.76
CA ILE A 245 -1.57 4.62 50.51
C ILE A 245 -2.00 4.57 51.99
N SER A 246 -1.32 3.72 52.77
CA SER A 246 -1.48 3.74 54.23
C SER A 246 -0.93 5.08 54.72
N ILE A 247 -1.81 5.90 55.27
CA ILE A 247 -1.48 7.08 56.07
C ILE A 247 -0.95 6.63 57.42
#